data_26df1f4d5b0b3d883a9d996cd1a9ed14
#
_entry.id   26df1f4d5b0b3d883a9d996cd1a9ed14
#
_cell.length_a   1.000
_cell.length_b   1.000
_cell.length_c   1.000
_cell.angle_alpha   90.00
_cell.angle_beta   90.00
_cell.angle_gamma   90.00
#
_symmetry.space_group_name_H-M   'P 1'
#
loop_
_entity.id
_entity.type
_entity.pdbx_description
1 polymer ?
#
loop_
_entity_poly.entity_id
_entity_poly.type
_entity_poly.pdbx_seq_one_letter_code
_entity_poly.pdbx_strand_id
1 'polypeptide(L)'
;NLNVMFANGRFHYYEGLEYKQVHMIVDIFHELGCSHMITTNSSGCLEPSWEPGEFMIINAHIDATFRESASDPIRKEGSSYYNPKLIDIASSCMQELGILTRLGAYGWTLGPTYETPAEVGLLQELNIQAVGMSTVPEIERAHELKLKLLSIACLTNYAVGISDNILTHDEVVEQATKSSKIFAALLLRILKKIEST
;
A
#
# COMPACT_ATOMS: atom_id res chain seq x y z
N ASN A 1 -15.03 -22.32 6.07
CA ASN A 1 -15.61 -21.05 5.59
C ASN A 1 -14.85 -19.89 6.20
N LEU A 2 -14.18 -19.09 5.37
CA LEU A 2 -13.50 -17.86 5.79
C LEU A 2 -14.52 -16.72 5.91
N ASN A 3 -14.61 -16.10 7.08
CA ASN A 3 -15.38 -14.87 7.25
C ASN A 3 -14.48 -13.68 6.90
N VAL A 4 -14.94 -12.82 6.01
CA VAL A 4 -14.20 -11.63 5.57
C VAL A 4 -15.01 -10.38 5.88
N MET A 5 -14.40 -9.43 6.58
CA MET A 5 -14.92 -8.07 6.72
C MET A 5 -14.24 -7.17 5.69
N PHE A 6 -15.01 -6.28 5.11
CA PHE A 6 -14.51 -5.40 4.06
C PHE A 6 -14.86 -3.94 4.36
N ALA A 7 -13.85 -3.08 4.37
CA ALA A 7 -14.04 -1.63 4.43
C ALA A 7 -14.05 -1.07 3.01
N ASN A 8 -15.16 -0.46 2.62
CA ASN A 8 -15.30 0.19 1.32
C ASN A 8 -14.88 1.64 1.43
N GLY A 9 -13.59 1.89 1.46
CA GLY A 9 -12.98 3.22 1.60
C GLY A 9 -11.95 3.27 2.73
N ARG A 10 -11.43 4.46 2.94
CA ARG A 10 -10.35 4.74 3.88
C ARG A 10 -10.44 6.17 4.36
N PHE A 11 -9.97 6.43 5.56
CA PHE A 11 -9.74 7.78 6.07
C PHE A 11 -8.31 8.23 5.73
N HIS A 12 -8.17 9.50 5.32
CA HIS A 12 -6.85 10.06 5.03
C HIS A 12 -6.52 11.19 6.00
N TYR A 13 -5.24 11.33 6.31
CA TYR A 13 -4.79 12.36 7.23
C TYR A 13 -5.07 13.79 6.71
N TYR A 14 -5.00 13.99 5.39
CA TYR A 14 -5.30 15.30 4.77
C TYR A 14 -6.77 15.71 4.84
N GLU A 15 -7.68 14.84 5.28
CA GLU A 15 -9.08 15.20 5.55
C GLU A 15 -9.25 15.99 6.86
N GLY A 16 -8.15 16.28 7.58
CA GLY A 16 -8.15 17.01 8.84
C GLY A 16 -8.49 16.14 10.06
N LEU A 17 -8.40 14.83 9.90
CA LEU A 17 -8.64 13.86 10.96
C LEU A 17 -7.42 13.73 11.88
N GLU A 18 -7.65 13.42 13.16
CA GLU A 18 -6.58 13.05 14.07
C GLU A 18 -5.96 11.69 13.63
N TYR A 19 -4.66 11.49 13.90
CA TYR A 19 -3.96 10.27 13.50
C TYR A 19 -4.68 8.98 13.92
N LYS A 20 -5.22 8.94 15.15
CA LYS A 20 -5.99 7.82 15.67
C LYS A 20 -7.29 7.54 14.90
N GLN A 21 -7.88 8.57 14.28
CA GLN A 21 -9.09 8.40 13.47
C GLN A 21 -8.76 7.79 12.09
N VAL A 22 -7.58 8.09 11.56
CA VAL A 22 -7.13 7.57 10.26
C VAL A 22 -7.01 6.04 10.28
N HIS A 23 -6.52 5.47 11.37
CA HIS A 23 -6.38 4.02 11.49
C HIS A 23 -7.51 3.33 12.27
N MET A 24 -8.57 4.03 12.66
CA MET A 24 -9.67 3.52 13.50
C MET A 24 -10.32 2.24 12.94
N ILE A 25 -10.35 2.06 11.62
CA ILE A 25 -10.89 0.85 11.00
C ILE A 25 -10.12 -0.41 11.40
N VAL A 26 -8.81 -0.28 11.69
CA VAL A 26 -7.97 -1.40 12.14
C VAL A 26 -8.37 -1.82 13.56
N ASP A 27 -8.66 -0.85 14.44
CA ASP A 27 -9.16 -1.11 15.78
C ASP A 27 -10.51 -1.84 15.73
N ILE A 28 -11.43 -1.37 14.87
CA ILE A 28 -12.74 -2.00 14.68
C ILE A 28 -12.58 -3.46 14.23
N PHE A 29 -11.75 -3.73 13.22
CA PHE A 29 -11.52 -5.10 12.75
C PHE A 29 -10.90 -5.98 13.83
N HIS A 30 -9.96 -5.46 14.62
CA HIS A 30 -9.34 -6.17 15.73
C HIS A 30 -10.37 -6.52 16.81
N GLU A 31 -11.18 -5.56 17.25
CA GLU A 31 -12.25 -5.77 18.26
C GLU A 31 -13.33 -6.77 17.79
N LEU A 32 -13.57 -6.84 16.47
CA LEU A 32 -14.46 -7.84 15.88
C LEU A 32 -13.78 -9.22 15.67
N GLY A 33 -12.55 -9.40 16.15
CA GLY A 33 -11.85 -10.69 16.18
C GLY A 33 -11.08 -11.01 14.91
N CYS A 34 -10.81 -10.05 14.01
CA CYS A 34 -9.92 -10.29 12.88
C CYS A 34 -8.49 -10.56 13.38
N SER A 35 -7.86 -11.60 12.85
CA SER A 35 -6.47 -11.96 13.12
C SER A 35 -5.54 -11.69 11.94
N HIS A 36 -6.12 -11.47 10.76
CA HIS A 36 -5.42 -11.19 9.51
C HIS A 36 -5.97 -9.91 8.90
N MET A 37 -5.11 -9.14 8.27
CA MET A 37 -5.48 -7.90 7.58
C MET A 37 -4.83 -7.85 6.20
N ILE A 38 -5.58 -7.42 5.21
CA ILE A 38 -5.05 -7.09 3.88
C ILE A 38 -5.35 -5.62 3.65
N THR A 39 -4.32 -4.80 3.45
CA THR A 39 -4.47 -3.41 3.01
C THR A 39 -4.19 -3.29 1.52
N THR A 40 -4.92 -2.41 0.87
CA THR A 40 -4.73 -2.09 -0.55
C THR A 40 -4.75 -0.59 -0.74
N ASN A 41 -4.02 -0.08 -1.72
CA ASN A 41 -4.02 1.33 -2.08
C ASN A 41 -3.74 1.52 -3.57
N SER A 42 -3.96 2.75 -4.05
CA SER A 42 -3.42 3.28 -5.30
C SER A 42 -2.19 4.09 -4.98
N SER A 43 -1.14 3.98 -5.78
CA SER A 43 0.17 4.59 -5.51
C SER A 43 0.84 5.08 -6.78
N GLY A 44 1.63 6.14 -6.65
CA GLY A 44 2.59 6.58 -7.64
C GLY A 44 3.82 5.65 -7.65
N CYS A 45 4.23 5.21 -8.83
CA CYS A 45 5.42 4.41 -9.04
C CYS A 45 6.67 5.30 -9.09
N LEU A 46 7.67 4.98 -8.27
CA LEU A 46 8.97 5.67 -8.22
C LEU A 46 10.06 4.91 -8.96
N GLU A 47 9.78 3.70 -9.40
CA GLU A 47 10.73 2.81 -10.08
C GLU A 47 10.54 2.90 -11.60
N PRO A 48 11.51 3.48 -12.35
CA PRO A 48 11.35 3.70 -13.79
C PRO A 48 11.24 2.41 -14.62
N SER A 49 11.70 1.29 -14.08
CA SER A 49 11.66 -0.03 -14.74
C SER A 49 10.33 -0.78 -14.55
N TRP A 50 9.42 -0.24 -13.75
CA TRP A 50 8.07 -0.79 -13.54
C TRP A 50 7.04 0.03 -14.29
N GLU A 51 5.85 -0.53 -14.50
CA GLU A 51 4.81 0.15 -15.29
C GLU A 51 3.52 0.39 -14.47
N PRO A 52 2.83 1.52 -14.71
CA PRO A 52 1.48 1.72 -14.18
C PRO A 52 0.55 0.58 -14.62
N GLY A 53 -0.21 0.07 -13.65
CA GLY A 53 -1.04 -1.13 -13.79
C GLY A 53 -0.45 -2.36 -13.11
N GLU A 54 0.84 -2.35 -12.77
CA GLU A 54 1.45 -3.40 -11.97
C GLU A 54 1.05 -3.33 -10.49
N PHE A 55 1.27 -4.43 -9.78
CA PHE A 55 1.01 -4.53 -8.34
C PHE A 55 2.31 -4.78 -7.59
N MET A 56 2.47 -4.09 -6.47
CA MET A 56 3.61 -4.25 -5.57
C MET A 56 3.15 -4.80 -4.22
N ILE A 57 3.72 -5.89 -3.77
CA ILE A 57 3.62 -6.33 -2.38
C ILE A 57 4.53 -5.42 -1.55
N ILE A 58 3.96 -4.75 -0.57
CA ILE A 58 4.70 -3.87 0.32
C ILE A 58 5.38 -4.74 1.38
N ASN A 59 6.71 -4.67 1.47
CA ASN A 59 7.51 -5.38 2.46
C ASN A 59 8.35 -4.45 3.37
N ALA A 60 8.29 -3.15 3.08
CA ALA A 60 8.85 -2.09 3.91
C ALA A 60 8.03 -0.81 3.75
N HIS A 61 8.10 0.08 4.74
CA HIS A 61 7.47 1.39 4.64
C HIS A 61 8.30 2.47 5.34
N ILE A 62 8.03 3.70 4.94
CA ILE A 62 8.64 4.90 5.51
C ILE A 62 7.54 5.96 5.68
N ASP A 63 7.43 6.54 6.87
CA ASP A 63 6.66 7.76 7.09
C ASP A 63 7.49 8.96 6.63
N ALA A 64 7.24 9.42 5.41
CA ALA A 64 7.90 10.56 4.80
C ALA A 64 7.05 11.84 4.91
N THR A 65 6.15 11.92 5.89
CA THR A 65 5.30 13.09 6.10
C THR A 65 6.01 14.22 6.83
N PHE A 66 7.09 13.94 7.55
CA PHE A 66 7.83 14.87 8.42
C PHE A 66 6.95 15.63 9.43
N ARG A 67 5.73 15.11 9.71
CA ARG A 67 4.75 15.77 10.60
C ARG A 67 5.16 15.79 12.08
N GLU A 68 5.98 14.85 12.51
CA GLU A 68 6.42 14.73 13.92
C GLU A 68 7.85 15.21 14.13
N SER A 69 8.70 15.07 13.13
CA SER A 69 10.11 15.42 13.20
C SER A 69 10.66 15.76 11.82
N ALA A 70 11.60 16.69 11.77
CA ALA A 70 12.39 16.98 10.58
C ALA A 70 13.64 16.08 10.44
N SER A 71 13.81 15.09 11.32
CA SER A 71 14.90 14.10 11.20
C SER A 71 14.61 13.13 10.06
N ASP A 72 15.68 12.48 9.59
CA ASP A 72 15.57 11.48 8.51
C ASP A 72 14.56 10.40 8.88
N PRO A 73 13.64 10.08 7.96
CA PRO A 73 12.61 9.09 8.21
C PRO A 73 13.20 7.68 8.32
N ILE A 74 12.64 6.90 9.24
CA ILE A 74 13.12 5.55 9.53
C ILE A 74 12.37 4.54 8.65
N ARG A 75 13.12 3.70 7.94
CA ARG A 75 12.58 2.54 7.22
C ARG A 75 12.19 1.45 8.21
N LYS A 76 10.95 1.01 8.12
CA LYS A 76 10.40 -0.09 8.91
C LYS A 76 10.07 -1.27 8.00
N GLU A 77 10.52 -2.46 8.38
CA GLU A 77 10.40 -3.67 7.56
C GLU A 77 10.44 -4.95 8.40
N GLY A 78 10.31 -6.09 7.76
CA GLY A 78 10.48 -7.40 8.38
C GLY A 78 9.17 -8.03 8.86
N SER A 79 9.32 -9.24 9.42
CA SER A 79 8.21 -10.13 9.77
C SER A 79 7.32 -9.63 10.91
N SER A 80 7.76 -8.63 11.65
CA SER A 80 6.95 -7.97 12.68
C SER A 80 5.85 -7.08 12.09
N TYR A 81 6.09 -6.49 10.92
CA TYR A 81 5.12 -5.68 10.19
C TYR A 81 4.37 -6.49 9.14
N TYR A 82 5.08 -7.29 8.36
CA TYR A 82 4.55 -8.00 7.20
C TYR A 82 4.66 -9.51 7.38
N ASN A 83 3.56 -10.23 7.30
CA ASN A 83 3.56 -11.66 7.53
C ASN A 83 4.18 -12.42 6.35
N PRO A 84 5.31 -13.16 6.52
CA PRO A 84 6.00 -13.82 5.43
C PRO A 84 5.12 -14.84 4.69
N LYS A 85 4.29 -15.59 5.42
CA LYS A 85 3.39 -16.59 4.81
C LYS A 85 2.36 -15.93 3.90
N LEU A 86 1.84 -14.74 4.29
CA LEU A 86 0.89 -14.01 3.44
C LEU A 86 1.57 -13.42 2.20
N ILE A 87 2.83 -12.98 2.32
CA ILE A 87 3.66 -12.55 1.18
C ILE A 87 3.86 -13.73 0.20
N ASP A 88 4.23 -14.91 0.70
CA ASP A 88 4.42 -16.10 -0.12
C ASP A 88 3.13 -16.51 -0.84
N ILE A 89 1.99 -16.49 -0.13
CA ILE A 89 0.66 -16.74 -0.71
C ILE A 89 0.37 -15.75 -1.83
N ALA A 90 0.56 -14.46 -1.58
CA ALA A 90 0.29 -13.40 -2.56
C ALA A 90 1.19 -13.55 -3.79
N SER A 91 2.49 -13.78 -3.59
CA SER A 91 3.46 -14.00 -4.66
C SER A 91 3.09 -15.22 -5.52
N SER A 92 2.72 -16.32 -4.89
CA SER A 92 2.26 -17.53 -5.61
C SER A 92 0.96 -17.26 -6.40
N CYS A 93 0.01 -16.50 -5.82
CA CYS A 93 -1.22 -16.12 -6.53
C CYS A 93 -0.95 -15.21 -7.73
N MET A 94 -0.03 -14.26 -7.60
CA MET A 94 0.41 -13.40 -8.71
C MET A 94 1.00 -14.23 -9.83
N GLN A 95 1.92 -15.15 -9.51
CA GLN A 95 2.54 -16.04 -10.50
C GLN A 95 1.51 -16.91 -11.23
N GLU A 96 0.54 -17.48 -10.52
CA GLU A 96 -0.53 -18.30 -11.11
C GLU A 96 -1.46 -17.52 -12.06
N LEU A 97 -1.57 -16.19 -11.83
CA LEU A 97 -2.35 -15.28 -12.68
C LEU A 97 -1.52 -14.64 -13.80
N GLY A 98 -0.23 -14.97 -13.90
CA GLY A 98 0.68 -14.34 -14.86
C GLY A 98 1.00 -12.88 -14.53
N ILE A 99 0.83 -12.47 -13.27
CA ILE A 99 1.13 -11.12 -12.79
C ILE A 99 2.59 -11.09 -12.34
N LEU A 100 3.35 -10.08 -12.78
CA LEU A 100 4.71 -9.86 -12.29
C LEU A 100 4.69 -9.55 -10.79
N THR A 101 5.49 -10.30 -10.03
CA THR A 101 5.61 -10.06 -8.59
C THR A 101 6.64 -8.96 -8.34
N ARG A 102 6.18 -7.81 -7.84
CA ARG A 102 7.02 -6.73 -7.36
C ARG A 102 6.99 -6.73 -5.84
N LEU A 103 8.15 -6.56 -5.22
CA LEU A 103 8.28 -6.30 -3.78
C LEU A 103 9.02 -4.98 -3.60
N GLY A 104 8.57 -4.16 -2.67
CA GLY A 104 9.22 -2.86 -2.46
C GLY A 104 8.74 -2.11 -1.23
N ALA A 105 9.42 -1.00 -0.98
CA ALA A 105 9.09 -0.06 0.06
C ALA A 105 8.02 0.92 -0.40
N TYR A 106 7.12 1.23 0.51
CA TYR A 106 6.08 2.23 0.34
C TYR A 106 6.40 3.47 1.18
N GLY A 107 6.37 4.65 0.56
CA GLY A 107 6.47 5.93 1.24
C GLY A 107 5.09 6.56 1.47
N TRP A 108 4.86 7.06 2.68
CA TRP A 108 3.66 7.84 2.99
C TRP A 108 3.99 9.32 3.01
N THR A 109 3.30 10.09 2.16
CA THR A 109 3.31 11.56 2.10
C THR A 109 1.96 12.11 2.57
N LEU A 110 1.91 13.37 3.00
CA LEU A 110 0.68 13.93 3.58
C LEU A 110 -0.46 14.05 2.57
N GLY A 111 -0.19 14.54 1.37
CA GLY A 111 -1.24 14.96 0.45
C GLY A 111 -1.96 16.25 0.93
N PRO A 112 -3.07 16.68 0.29
CA PRO A 112 -3.72 16.06 -0.88
C PRO A 112 -3.04 16.36 -2.23
N THR A 113 -1.99 17.18 -2.24
CA THR A 113 -1.21 17.49 -3.44
C THR A 113 -0.26 16.34 -3.77
N TYR A 114 -0.03 16.09 -5.05
CA TYR A 114 1.04 15.21 -5.49
C TYR A 114 2.41 15.80 -5.13
N GLU A 115 3.41 14.94 -5.07
CA GLU A 115 4.78 15.27 -4.76
C GLU A 115 5.38 16.18 -5.84
N THR A 116 6.28 17.06 -5.44
CA THR A 116 7.15 17.81 -6.36
C THR A 116 8.29 16.92 -6.87
N PRO A 117 8.97 17.28 -7.99
CA PRO A 117 10.14 16.52 -8.45
C PRO A 117 11.25 16.41 -7.41
N ALA A 118 11.42 17.41 -6.54
CA ALA A 118 12.41 17.38 -5.48
C ALA A 118 12.05 16.37 -4.38
N GLU A 119 10.77 16.30 -4.00
CA GLU A 119 10.28 15.28 -3.05
C GLU A 119 10.37 13.87 -3.64
N VAL A 120 10.06 13.71 -4.93
CA VAL A 120 10.25 12.43 -5.64
C VAL A 120 11.71 12.00 -5.60
N GLY A 121 12.66 12.92 -5.87
CA GLY A 121 14.09 12.66 -5.75
C GLY A 121 14.50 12.18 -4.36
N LEU A 122 14.01 12.84 -3.30
CA LEU A 122 14.24 12.42 -1.91
C LEU A 122 13.69 11.02 -1.63
N LEU A 123 12.47 10.73 -2.10
CA LEU A 123 11.85 9.40 -1.91
C LEU A 123 12.65 8.30 -2.62
N GLN A 124 13.24 8.58 -3.79
CA GLN A 124 14.13 7.65 -4.50
C GLN A 124 15.44 7.43 -3.75
N GLU A 125 16.04 8.49 -3.17
CA GLU A 125 17.24 8.39 -2.33
C GLU A 125 16.98 7.53 -1.08
N LEU A 126 15.75 7.55 -0.54
CA LEU A 126 15.31 6.68 0.56
C LEU A 126 14.98 5.24 0.09
N ASN A 127 15.24 4.92 -1.17
CA ASN A 127 14.96 3.62 -1.76
C ASN A 127 13.50 3.17 -1.61
N ILE A 128 12.57 4.07 -1.93
CA ILE A 128 11.12 3.86 -1.97
C ILE A 128 10.72 3.58 -3.42
N GLN A 129 9.89 2.55 -3.65
CA GLN A 129 9.42 2.14 -4.97
C GLN A 129 8.00 2.62 -5.29
N ALA A 130 7.20 2.88 -4.26
CA ALA A 130 5.84 3.40 -4.44
C ALA A 130 5.52 4.46 -3.38
N VAL A 131 4.79 5.50 -3.75
CA VAL A 131 4.39 6.60 -2.87
C VAL A 131 2.88 6.79 -2.87
N GLY A 132 2.33 7.18 -1.73
CA GLY A 132 0.93 7.56 -1.61
C GLY A 132 0.61 8.21 -0.26
N MET A 133 -0.64 8.56 -0.08
CA MET A 133 -1.11 9.46 0.99
C MET A 133 -1.85 8.71 2.11
N SER A 134 -1.60 7.40 2.27
CA SER A 134 -2.36 6.54 3.19
C SER A 134 -1.55 5.34 3.65
N THR A 135 -2.23 4.34 4.24
CA THR A 135 -1.78 2.96 4.49
C THR A 135 -0.76 2.80 5.62
N VAL A 136 0.23 3.68 5.76
CA VAL A 136 1.23 3.56 6.85
C VAL A 136 0.58 3.64 8.23
N PRO A 137 -0.36 4.55 8.53
CA PRO A 137 -1.05 4.55 9.82
C PRO A 137 -1.75 3.22 10.12
N GLU A 138 -2.33 2.57 9.11
CA GLU A 138 -2.99 1.27 9.25
C GLU A 138 -1.97 0.14 9.46
N ILE A 139 -0.83 0.18 8.76
CA ILE A 139 0.27 -0.79 8.93
C ILE A 139 0.83 -0.72 10.35
N GLU A 140 1.11 0.49 10.84
CA GLU A 140 1.61 0.72 12.20
C GLU A 140 0.62 0.21 13.24
N ARG A 141 -0.65 0.52 13.07
CA ARG A 141 -1.67 0.06 14.00
C ARG A 141 -1.87 -1.46 13.97
N ALA A 142 -1.82 -2.07 12.78
CA ALA A 142 -1.87 -3.52 12.64
C ALA A 142 -0.69 -4.21 13.35
N HIS A 143 0.52 -3.61 13.26
CA HIS A 143 1.70 -4.07 13.97
C HIS A 143 1.52 -4.01 15.50
N GLU A 144 1.04 -2.89 16.05
CA GLU A 144 0.77 -2.71 17.47
C GLU A 144 -0.23 -3.77 17.99
N LEU A 145 -1.27 -4.05 17.20
CA LEU A 145 -2.31 -5.03 17.50
C LEU A 145 -1.93 -6.48 17.14
N LYS A 146 -0.71 -6.69 16.62
CA LYS A 146 -0.16 -8.01 16.23
C LYS A 146 -1.02 -8.74 15.19
N LEU A 147 -1.69 -8.00 14.32
CA LEU A 147 -2.40 -8.57 13.17
C LEU A 147 -1.41 -9.11 12.14
N LYS A 148 -1.74 -10.23 11.51
CA LYS A 148 -0.97 -10.76 10.39
C LYS A 148 -1.31 -9.94 9.14
N LEU A 149 -0.40 -9.10 8.72
CA LEU A 149 -0.61 -8.12 7.65
C LEU A 149 -0.02 -8.57 6.32
N LEU A 150 -0.79 -8.37 5.26
CA LEU A 150 -0.38 -8.27 3.87
C LEU A 150 -0.78 -6.89 3.35
N SER A 151 0.12 -6.21 2.66
CA SER A 151 -0.17 -4.92 2.05
C SER A 151 0.20 -4.94 0.56
N ILE A 152 -0.71 -4.50 -0.31
CA ILE A 152 -0.54 -4.51 -1.77
C ILE A 152 -0.86 -3.13 -2.33
N ALA A 153 0.08 -2.54 -3.03
CA ALA A 153 -0.10 -1.31 -3.79
C ALA A 153 -0.45 -1.63 -5.25
N CYS A 154 -1.46 -0.93 -5.78
CA CYS A 154 -1.69 -0.84 -7.21
C CYS A 154 -0.96 0.41 -7.72
N LEU A 155 0.00 0.22 -8.60
CA LEU A 155 0.77 1.32 -9.20
C LEU A 155 -0.09 1.94 -10.31
N THR A 156 -0.75 3.06 -10.01
CA THR A 156 -1.73 3.66 -10.92
C THR A 156 -1.13 4.67 -11.90
N ASN A 157 0.01 5.20 -11.55
CA ASN A 157 0.71 6.25 -12.31
C ASN A 157 2.20 6.22 -11.98
N TYR A 158 3.02 6.84 -12.80
CA TYR A 158 4.36 7.24 -12.36
C TYR A 158 4.25 8.46 -11.42
N ALA A 159 5.12 8.53 -10.42
CA ALA A 159 5.30 9.74 -9.63
C ALA A 159 5.83 10.88 -10.53
N VAL A 160 5.63 12.11 -10.10
CA VAL A 160 5.99 13.31 -10.90
C VAL A 160 7.47 13.27 -11.28
N GLY A 161 7.77 13.46 -12.57
CA GLY A 161 9.15 13.51 -13.09
C GLY A 161 9.80 12.15 -13.33
N ILE A 162 9.11 11.03 -13.11
CA ILE A 162 9.61 9.68 -13.49
C ILE A 162 9.40 9.42 -14.99
N SER A 163 8.33 9.97 -15.56
CA SER A 163 8.08 9.94 -17.01
C SER A 163 7.87 11.34 -17.55
N ASP A 164 7.95 11.50 -18.85
CA ASP A 164 7.71 12.78 -19.53
C ASP A 164 6.23 13.18 -19.56
N ASN A 165 5.32 12.29 -19.19
CA ASN A 165 3.88 12.55 -19.17
C ASN A 165 3.50 13.42 -17.97
N ILE A 166 2.58 14.36 -18.19
CA ILE A 166 1.99 15.16 -17.11
C ILE A 166 1.00 14.27 -16.37
N LEU A 167 1.23 14.08 -15.05
CA LEU A 167 0.32 13.34 -14.20
C LEU A 167 -1.01 14.09 -14.05
N THR A 168 -2.12 13.41 -14.34
CA THR A 168 -3.47 13.89 -14.11
C THR A 168 -4.25 12.93 -13.21
N HIS A 169 -5.20 13.47 -12.43
CA HIS A 169 -6.05 12.62 -11.58
C HIS A 169 -6.93 11.67 -12.40
N ASP A 170 -7.36 12.09 -13.59
CA ASP A 170 -8.18 11.27 -14.48
C ASP A 170 -7.43 10.02 -14.96
N GLU A 171 -6.14 10.12 -15.28
CA GLU A 171 -5.30 8.98 -15.64
C GLU A 171 -5.16 7.99 -14.49
N VAL A 172 -5.02 8.48 -13.25
CA VAL A 172 -4.98 7.64 -12.04
C VAL A 172 -6.27 6.84 -11.90
N VAL A 173 -7.43 7.48 -12.06
CA VAL A 173 -8.75 6.84 -11.97
C VAL A 173 -8.96 5.83 -13.11
N GLU A 174 -8.57 6.19 -14.33
CA GLU A 174 -8.68 5.30 -15.48
C GLU A 174 -7.83 4.03 -15.30
N GLN A 175 -6.58 4.18 -14.88
CA GLN A 175 -5.67 3.05 -14.66
C GLN A 175 -6.14 2.19 -13.48
N ALA A 176 -6.61 2.78 -12.39
CA ALA A 176 -7.19 2.05 -11.27
C ALA A 176 -8.41 1.23 -11.72
N THR A 177 -9.25 1.80 -12.59
CA THR A 177 -10.41 1.10 -13.15
C THR A 177 -10.01 -0.07 -14.06
N LYS A 178 -9.01 0.11 -14.91
CA LYS A 178 -8.46 -0.96 -15.78
C LYS A 178 -7.91 -2.12 -14.95
N SER A 179 -7.17 -1.80 -13.89
CA SER A 179 -6.54 -2.79 -13.01
C SER A 179 -7.51 -3.48 -12.05
N SER A 180 -8.68 -2.89 -11.81
CA SER A 180 -9.63 -3.33 -10.76
C SER A 180 -10.06 -4.79 -10.88
N LYS A 181 -10.35 -5.27 -12.10
CA LYS A 181 -10.79 -6.64 -12.34
C LYS A 181 -9.69 -7.66 -12.03
N ILE A 182 -8.47 -7.36 -12.44
CA ILE A 182 -7.30 -8.22 -12.20
C ILE A 182 -6.99 -8.22 -10.69
N PHE A 183 -7.07 -7.05 -10.06
CA PHE A 183 -6.84 -6.92 -8.63
C PHE A 183 -7.88 -7.66 -7.80
N ALA A 184 -9.17 -7.57 -8.16
CA ALA A 184 -10.23 -8.32 -7.50
C ALA A 184 -10.01 -9.85 -7.64
N ALA A 185 -9.61 -10.32 -8.81
CA ALA A 185 -9.29 -11.73 -9.03
C ALA A 185 -8.10 -12.19 -8.17
N LEU A 186 -7.06 -11.36 -8.06
CA LEU A 186 -5.91 -11.61 -7.20
C LEU A 186 -6.33 -11.72 -5.72
N LEU A 187 -7.07 -10.74 -5.20
CA LEU A 187 -7.53 -10.74 -3.81
C LEU A 187 -8.40 -11.95 -3.49
N LEU A 188 -9.35 -12.29 -4.36
CA LEU A 188 -10.18 -13.48 -4.18
C LEU A 188 -9.36 -14.78 -4.16
N ARG A 189 -8.31 -14.86 -4.97
CA ARG A 189 -7.41 -16.01 -4.99
C ARG A 189 -6.58 -16.10 -3.73
N ILE A 190 -6.06 -14.99 -3.23
CA ILE A 190 -5.33 -14.90 -1.96
C ILE A 190 -6.23 -15.36 -0.81
N LEU A 191 -7.46 -14.83 -0.72
CA LEU A 191 -8.41 -15.21 0.34
C LEU A 191 -8.71 -16.71 0.32
N LYS A 192 -8.93 -17.31 -0.86
CA LYS A 192 -9.14 -18.77 -0.99
C LYS A 192 -7.93 -19.59 -0.52
N LYS A 193 -6.71 -19.12 -0.79
CA LYS A 193 -5.50 -19.81 -0.30
C LYS A 193 -5.32 -19.66 1.21
N ILE A 194 -5.63 -18.50 1.78
CA ILE A 194 -5.63 -18.30 3.25
C ILE A 194 -6.62 -19.24 3.92
N GLU A 195 -7.81 -19.46 3.35
CA GLU A 195 -8.80 -20.40 3.89
C GLU A 195 -8.29 -21.84 3.93
N SER A 196 -7.45 -22.24 2.98
CA SER A 196 -6.95 -23.61 2.82
C SER A 196 -5.67 -23.91 3.61
N THR A 197 -5.09 -22.90 4.29
CA THR A 197 -3.84 -23.00 5.07
C THR A 197 -4.11 -23.03 6.57
#